data_a918011c0430f86c91ff70b64eb2a931
#
_entry.id   a918011c0430f86c91ff70b64eb2a931
#
_cell.length_a   1.000
_cell.length_b   1.000
_cell.length_c   1.000
_cell.angle_alpha   90.00
_cell.angle_beta   90.00
_cell.angle_gamma   90.00
#
_symmetry.space_group_name_H-M   'P 1'
#
loop_
_entity.id
_entity.type
_entity.pdbx_description
1 polymer ?
#
loop_
_entity_poly.entity_id
_entity_poly.type
_entity_poly.pdbx_seq_one_letter_code
_entity_poly.pdbx_strand_id
1 'polypeptide(L)'
;MIRRSLVLPVLAILVLFTACTNKKVNNPLADVGSKQPDKVLFDRAMDAMKHNRFDVARMTLQTLINTYPDSEYVARAKLAVGDSWYAEGGSAALAQAEIEYKDFQTFFPNMPEAAEAQLKIANIHYQQMEKPDRDYTHAMRAEEEYRNLILQYPDNKLVPEGKQRLAEVQEVLAEREFEIGRFYYMRQSYPAAIARLQSVVDRYPLYSGADEALYLLGQAYEAEIALVRGRQIQEAAKSRLIENLTKNAAGAYDKILTRYPLTDRVEDATARLQALHQPVPKATAEAIARNKAEEDSRHASGMMSHVLGGFKKHPDVALATKVGEPPLTDPQPVNARDIVQQASEAMLGKPSSGGKESVAVEVVKDGTPPANASVPHSDSGAIAPAPDTTSPADPNELKPNVPADANELKVNTGGDDQTAPAPPQVNEIGNAAAGSAASSSSSDTAAPGTSTSKHKKKKGIHKVIPF
;
A
#
# COMPACT_ATOMS: atom_id res chain seq x y z
N MET A 1 -61.93 4.29 39.97
CA MET A 1 -62.11 3.04 39.19
C MET A 1 -61.42 3.07 37.81
N ILE A 2 -60.71 4.12 37.43
CA ILE A 2 -60.07 4.31 36.06
C ILE A 2 -58.68 3.67 35.93
N ARG A 3 -57.99 3.34 37.02
CA ARG A 3 -56.61 2.79 36.96
C ARG A 3 -56.50 1.28 36.61
N ARG A 4 -57.58 0.51 36.76
CA ARG A 4 -57.59 -0.93 36.44
C ARG A 4 -57.87 -1.24 34.95
N SER A 5 -58.52 -0.32 34.25
CA SER A 5 -58.88 -0.51 32.83
C SER A 5 -57.70 -0.30 31.85
N LEU A 6 -56.62 0.38 32.26
CA LEU A 6 -55.47 0.65 31.41
C LEU A 6 -54.38 -0.43 31.51
N VAL A 7 -54.38 -1.21 32.59
CA VAL A 7 -53.34 -2.27 32.80
C VAL A 7 -53.60 -3.49 31.89
N LEU A 8 -54.83 -3.81 31.59
CA LEU A 8 -55.17 -4.95 30.75
C LEU A 8 -54.72 -4.78 29.27
N PRO A 9 -54.92 -3.63 28.61
CA PRO A 9 -54.43 -3.47 27.24
C PRO A 9 -52.91 -3.37 27.17
N VAL A 10 -52.22 -2.81 28.17
CA VAL A 10 -50.76 -2.76 28.24
C VAL A 10 -50.17 -4.17 28.42
N LEU A 11 -50.78 -5.00 29.24
CA LEU A 11 -50.39 -6.40 29.42
C LEU A 11 -50.61 -7.23 28.14
N ALA A 12 -51.71 -6.99 27.41
CA ALA A 12 -51.99 -7.65 26.14
C ALA A 12 -50.97 -7.25 25.02
N ILE A 13 -50.55 -5.99 25.01
CA ILE A 13 -49.51 -5.51 24.08
C ILE A 13 -48.15 -6.14 24.44
N LEU A 14 -47.81 -6.30 25.71
CA LEU A 14 -46.56 -6.92 26.14
C LEU A 14 -46.49 -8.40 25.77
N VAL A 15 -47.61 -9.13 25.79
CA VAL A 15 -47.69 -10.54 25.39
C VAL A 15 -47.55 -10.71 23.86
N LEU A 16 -47.94 -9.73 23.08
CA LEU A 16 -47.78 -9.77 21.62
C LEU A 16 -46.32 -9.60 21.18
N PHE A 17 -45.45 -9.00 22.00
CA PHE A 17 -44.01 -8.89 21.71
C PHE A 17 -43.19 -10.14 22.07
N THR A 18 -43.76 -11.11 22.77
CA THR A 18 -43.11 -12.40 23.06
C THR A 18 -43.46 -13.50 22.08
N ALA A 19 -44.04 -13.19 20.93
CA ALA A 19 -44.11 -14.11 19.81
C ALA A 19 -42.69 -14.39 19.37
N CYS A 20 -42.08 -15.39 19.99
CA CYS A 20 -40.83 -16.02 19.49
C CYS A 20 -41.08 -16.38 18.04
N THR A 21 -40.55 -15.59 17.12
CA THR A 21 -40.44 -16.04 15.76
C THR A 21 -39.55 -17.27 15.78
N ASN A 22 -40.16 -18.45 15.67
CA ASN A 22 -39.44 -19.69 15.37
C ASN A 22 -38.75 -19.50 14.04
N LYS A 23 -37.54 -18.92 14.07
CA LYS A 23 -36.64 -18.98 12.92
C LYS A 23 -36.41 -20.46 12.66
N LYS A 24 -37.06 -20.99 11.62
CA LYS A 24 -36.71 -22.32 11.09
C LYS A 24 -35.21 -22.34 10.96
N VAL A 25 -34.54 -23.13 11.76
CA VAL A 25 -33.11 -23.42 11.59
C VAL A 25 -33.01 -24.17 10.25
N ASN A 26 -32.61 -23.47 9.21
CA ASN A 26 -32.32 -24.09 7.93
C ASN A 26 -31.10 -24.96 8.12
N ASN A 27 -31.32 -26.27 8.24
CA ASN A 27 -30.24 -27.22 8.14
C ASN A 27 -29.69 -27.19 6.71
N PRO A 28 -28.40 -26.84 6.49
CA PRO A 28 -27.81 -26.80 5.16
C PRO A 28 -27.87 -28.14 4.40
N LEU A 29 -28.05 -29.24 5.10
CA LEU A 29 -28.17 -30.58 4.53
C LEU A 29 -29.61 -31.07 4.40
N ALA A 30 -30.63 -30.34 4.85
CA ALA A 30 -32.03 -30.69 4.64
C ALA A 30 -32.34 -30.56 3.13
N ASP A 31 -32.98 -31.56 2.55
CA ASP A 31 -33.38 -31.66 1.14
C ASP A 31 -32.24 -31.85 0.09
N VAL A 32 -31.07 -32.35 0.48
CA VAL A 32 -29.97 -32.69 -0.42
C VAL A 32 -30.17 -34.05 -1.14
N GLY A 33 -31.36 -34.60 -1.11
CA GLY A 33 -31.72 -35.85 -1.82
C GLY A 33 -31.87 -35.72 -3.35
N SER A 34 -31.30 -34.67 -3.97
CA SER A 34 -31.37 -34.41 -5.41
C SER A 34 -30.27 -35.17 -6.18
N LYS A 35 -30.43 -35.31 -7.52
CA LYS A 35 -29.41 -35.90 -8.39
C LYS A 35 -28.09 -35.11 -8.44
N GLN A 36 -28.09 -33.86 -7.96
CA GLN A 36 -26.93 -32.96 -7.90
C GLN A 36 -26.91 -32.23 -6.54
N PRO A 37 -26.56 -32.92 -5.47
CA PRO A 37 -26.58 -32.34 -4.12
C PRO A 37 -25.56 -31.21 -3.93
N ASP A 38 -24.43 -31.27 -4.61
CA ASP A 38 -23.39 -30.25 -4.67
C ASP A 38 -23.91 -28.91 -5.26
N LYS A 39 -24.63 -28.98 -6.38
CA LYS A 39 -25.29 -27.82 -6.97
C LYS A 39 -26.32 -27.20 -6.02
N VAL A 40 -27.13 -28.03 -5.37
CA VAL A 40 -28.14 -27.56 -4.41
C VAL A 40 -27.47 -26.80 -3.24
N LEU A 41 -26.36 -27.32 -2.73
CA LEU A 41 -25.58 -26.63 -1.69
C LEU A 41 -25.02 -25.31 -2.21
N PHE A 42 -24.44 -25.29 -3.42
CA PHE A 42 -23.92 -24.06 -4.02
C PHE A 42 -25.02 -23.01 -4.21
N ASP A 43 -26.13 -23.37 -4.83
CA ASP A 43 -27.25 -22.45 -5.09
C ASP A 43 -27.83 -21.89 -3.77
N ARG A 44 -27.93 -22.72 -2.73
CA ARG A 44 -28.39 -22.30 -1.39
C ARG A 44 -27.42 -21.34 -0.72
N ALA A 45 -26.12 -21.57 -0.87
CA ALA A 45 -25.11 -20.65 -0.37
C ALA A 45 -25.18 -19.30 -1.07
N MET A 46 -25.34 -19.30 -2.41
CA MET A 46 -25.50 -18.07 -3.18
C MET A 46 -26.79 -17.33 -2.84
N ASP A 47 -27.88 -18.04 -2.52
CA ASP A 47 -29.08 -17.43 -1.98
C ASP A 47 -28.85 -16.78 -0.61
N ALA A 48 -28.11 -17.44 0.28
CA ALA A 48 -27.74 -16.89 1.57
C ALA A 48 -26.90 -15.60 1.42
N MET A 49 -25.96 -15.57 0.44
CA MET A 49 -25.17 -14.37 0.08
C MET A 49 -26.06 -13.21 -0.32
N LYS A 50 -27.04 -13.43 -1.20
CA LYS A 50 -28.00 -12.40 -1.66
C LYS A 50 -28.82 -11.79 -0.52
N HIS A 51 -29.02 -12.54 0.55
CA HIS A 51 -29.76 -12.10 1.74
C HIS A 51 -28.85 -11.63 2.88
N ASN A 52 -27.57 -11.36 2.61
CA ASN A 52 -26.55 -10.93 3.58
C ASN A 52 -26.40 -11.90 4.78
N ARG A 53 -26.68 -13.19 4.56
CA ARG A 53 -26.50 -14.25 5.58
C ARG A 53 -25.14 -14.93 5.37
N PHE A 54 -24.08 -14.14 5.57
CA PHE A 54 -22.72 -14.53 5.21
C PHE A 54 -22.23 -15.77 5.96
N ASP A 55 -22.51 -15.89 7.26
CA ASP A 55 -22.16 -17.08 8.06
C ASP A 55 -22.80 -18.34 7.53
N VAL A 56 -24.11 -18.28 7.17
CA VAL A 56 -24.83 -19.42 6.60
C VAL A 56 -24.26 -19.78 5.24
N ALA A 57 -23.91 -18.78 4.42
CA ALA A 57 -23.27 -19.02 3.12
C ALA A 57 -21.93 -19.74 3.30
N ARG A 58 -21.04 -19.25 4.15
CA ARG A 58 -19.73 -19.86 4.42
C ARG A 58 -19.87 -21.30 4.93
N MET A 59 -20.74 -21.53 5.90
CA MET A 59 -20.97 -22.87 6.42
C MET A 59 -21.47 -23.83 5.33
N THR A 60 -22.37 -23.37 4.46
CA THR A 60 -22.93 -24.19 3.36
C THR A 60 -21.86 -24.46 2.29
N LEU A 61 -21.04 -23.45 1.93
CA LEU A 61 -19.92 -23.61 0.99
C LEU A 61 -18.85 -24.57 1.53
N GLN A 62 -18.51 -24.44 2.81
CA GLN A 62 -17.55 -25.33 3.45
C GLN A 62 -18.06 -26.78 3.49
N THR A 63 -19.38 -26.95 3.72
CA THR A 63 -20.01 -28.29 3.64
C THR A 63 -19.88 -28.87 2.23
N LEU A 64 -20.13 -28.06 1.18
CA LEU A 64 -19.95 -28.49 -0.20
C LEU A 64 -18.49 -28.93 -0.46
N ILE A 65 -17.52 -28.08 -0.14
CA ILE A 65 -16.10 -28.33 -0.37
C ILE A 65 -15.63 -29.61 0.33
N ASN A 66 -16.07 -29.83 1.57
CA ASN A 66 -15.64 -30.98 2.36
C ASN A 66 -16.35 -32.30 1.96
N THR A 67 -17.62 -32.18 1.54
CA THR A 67 -18.45 -33.39 1.23
C THR A 67 -18.27 -33.85 -0.22
N TYR A 68 -18.03 -32.89 -1.13
CA TYR A 68 -17.94 -33.16 -2.58
C TYR A 68 -16.66 -32.56 -3.18
N PRO A 69 -15.47 -33.07 -2.78
CA PRO A 69 -14.18 -32.50 -3.20
C PRO A 69 -13.93 -32.54 -4.71
N ASP A 70 -14.57 -33.50 -5.41
CA ASP A 70 -14.46 -33.67 -6.86
C ASP A 70 -15.54 -32.92 -7.67
N SER A 71 -16.37 -32.11 -6.99
CA SER A 71 -17.43 -31.35 -7.64
C SER A 71 -16.87 -30.22 -8.51
N GLU A 72 -17.49 -29.97 -9.66
CA GLU A 72 -17.21 -28.80 -10.52
C GLU A 72 -17.42 -27.47 -9.81
N TYR A 73 -18.19 -27.45 -8.72
CA TYR A 73 -18.48 -26.25 -7.93
C TYR A 73 -17.41 -25.92 -6.90
N VAL A 74 -16.42 -26.79 -6.63
CA VAL A 74 -15.43 -26.59 -5.54
C VAL A 74 -14.64 -25.29 -5.73
N ALA A 75 -14.11 -25.04 -6.93
CA ALA A 75 -13.37 -23.82 -7.20
C ALA A 75 -14.23 -22.58 -7.00
N ARG A 76 -15.44 -22.57 -7.57
CA ARG A 76 -16.39 -21.45 -7.40
C ARG A 76 -16.85 -21.29 -5.96
N ALA A 77 -16.98 -22.39 -5.22
CA ALA A 77 -17.34 -22.38 -3.81
C ALA A 77 -16.22 -21.74 -2.95
N LYS A 78 -14.95 -22.08 -3.22
CA LYS A 78 -13.81 -21.46 -2.55
C LYS A 78 -13.73 -19.94 -2.83
N LEU A 79 -13.92 -19.53 -4.07
CA LEU A 79 -13.99 -18.10 -4.41
C LEU A 79 -15.15 -17.41 -3.67
N ALA A 80 -16.32 -18.05 -3.62
CA ALA A 80 -17.50 -17.51 -2.94
C ALA A 80 -17.34 -17.41 -1.41
N VAL A 81 -16.48 -18.23 -0.78
CA VAL A 81 -16.10 -18.02 0.63
C VAL A 81 -15.38 -16.70 0.79
N GLY A 82 -14.39 -16.38 -0.04
CA GLY A 82 -13.73 -15.06 -0.09
C GLY A 82 -14.74 -13.94 -0.32
N ASP A 83 -15.66 -14.11 -1.28
CA ASP A 83 -16.72 -13.14 -1.58
C ASP A 83 -17.64 -12.87 -0.38
N SER A 84 -17.90 -13.88 0.44
CA SER A 84 -18.71 -13.71 1.64
C SER A 84 -18.05 -12.81 2.68
N TRP A 85 -16.74 -12.99 2.88
CA TRP A 85 -15.96 -12.15 3.77
C TRP A 85 -15.82 -10.72 3.22
N TYR A 86 -15.60 -10.59 1.91
CA TYR A 86 -15.50 -9.30 1.25
C TYR A 86 -16.82 -8.51 1.36
N ALA A 87 -17.96 -9.17 1.15
CA ALA A 87 -19.28 -8.54 1.23
C ALA A 87 -19.70 -8.20 2.68
N GLU A 88 -19.23 -8.95 3.67
CA GLU A 88 -19.44 -8.66 5.08
C GLU A 88 -18.75 -7.35 5.48
N GLY A 89 -17.56 -7.11 4.97
CA GLY A 89 -16.82 -5.86 5.15
C GLY A 89 -16.22 -5.69 6.55
N GLY A 90 -15.59 -4.54 6.76
CA GLY A 90 -14.81 -4.27 7.97
C GLY A 90 -13.40 -4.86 7.89
N SER A 91 -12.45 -4.32 8.66
CA SER A 91 -11.02 -4.66 8.51
C SER A 91 -10.72 -6.14 8.73
N ALA A 92 -11.35 -6.78 9.72
CA ALA A 92 -11.14 -8.19 10.03
C ALA A 92 -11.69 -9.11 8.91
N ALA A 93 -12.89 -8.85 8.41
CA ALA A 93 -13.49 -9.64 7.34
C ALA A 93 -12.75 -9.43 6.01
N LEU A 94 -12.32 -8.21 5.71
CA LEU A 94 -11.49 -7.92 4.53
C LEU A 94 -10.13 -8.61 4.59
N ALA A 95 -9.49 -8.68 5.76
CA ALA A 95 -8.25 -9.43 5.93
C ALA A 95 -8.46 -10.93 5.69
N GLN A 96 -9.58 -11.49 6.16
CA GLN A 96 -9.92 -12.89 5.90
C GLN A 96 -10.22 -13.12 4.41
N ALA A 97 -10.96 -12.19 3.76
CA ALA A 97 -11.21 -12.25 2.32
C ALA A 97 -9.91 -12.29 1.50
N GLU A 98 -8.92 -11.48 1.87
CA GLU A 98 -7.60 -11.46 1.22
C GLU A 98 -6.92 -12.84 1.29
N ILE A 99 -6.96 -13.49 2.46
CA ILE A 99 -6.41 -14.84 2.64
C ILE A 99 -7.12 -15.83 1.73
N GLU A 100 -8.46 -15.84 1.73
CA GLU A 100 -9.25 -16.78 0.90
C GLU A 100 -9.01 -16.59 -0.61
N TYR A 101 -8.84 -15.33 -1.06
CA TYR A 101 -8.52 -15.08 -2.47
C TYR A 101 -7.10 -15.50 -2.84
N LYS A 102 -6.11 -15.30 -1.96
CA LYS A 102 -4.73 -15.79 -2.17
C LYS A 102 -4.67 -17.32 -2.18
N ASP A 103 -5.42 -17.96 -1.30
CA ASP A 103 -5.58 -19.41 -1.31
C ASP A 103 -6.22 -19.88 -2.61
N PHE A 104 -7.28 -19.20 -3.09
CA PHE A 104 -7.90 -19.52 -4.36
C PHE A 104 -6.90 -19.46 -5.52
N GLN A 105 -6.09 -18.42 -5.61
CA GLN A 105 -5.06 -18.29 -6.65
C GLN A 105 -4.00 -19.39 -6.56
N THR A 106 -3.64 -19.79 -5.36
CA THR A 106 -2.66 -20.85 -5.12
C THR A 106 -3.16 -22.21 -5.59
N PHE A 107 -4.44 -22.53 -5.31
CA PHE A 107 -5.03 -23.81 -5.68
C PHE A 107 -5.57 -23.86 -7.12
N PHE A 108 -5.96 -22.70 -7.67
CA PHE A 108 -6.62 -22.60 -8.98
C PHE A 108 -6.00 -21.51 -9.88
N PRO A 109 -4.66 -21.50 -10.09
CA PRO A 109 -3.97 -20.40 -10.79
C PRO A 109 -4.39 -20.23 -12.25
N ASN A 110 -4.85 -21.30 -12.90
CA ASN A 110 -5.22 -21.34 -14.32
C ASN A 110 -6.71 -21.06 -14.57
N MET A 111 -7.50 -20.84 -13.53
CA MET A 111 -8.91 -20.53 -13.71
C MET A 111 -9.11 -19.06 -14.11
N PRO A 112 -10.10 -18.77 -14.98
CA PRO A 112 -10.37 -17.37 -15.40
C PRO A 112 -10.76 -16.49 -14.22
N GLU A 113 -11.29 -17.03 -13.14
CA GLU A 113 -11.65 -16.36 -11.91
C GLU A 113 -10.41 -15.95 -11.07
N ALA A 114 -9.21 -16.45 -11.36
CA ALA A 114 -7.99 -16.06 -10.67
C ALA A 114 -7.68 -14.56 -10.85
N ALA A 115 -7.95 -14.01 -12.03
CA ALA A 115 -7.84 -12.57 -12.27
C ALA A 115 -8.88 -11.75 -11.48
N GLU A 116 -10.10 -12.29 -11.28
CA GLU A 116 -11.12 -11.67 -10.44
C GLU A 116 -10.70 -11.66 -8.97
N ALA A 117 -10.14 -12.77 -8.48
CA ALA A 117 -9.57 -12.84 -7.13
C ALA A 117 -8.46 -11.79 -6.94
N GLN A 118 -7.56 -11.65 -7.93
CA GLN A 118 -6.49 -10.64 -7.90
C GLN A 118 -7.05 -9.21 -7.83
N LEU A 119 -8.06 -8.91 -8.65
CA LEU A 119 -8.73 -7.61 -8.62
C LEU A 119 -9.36 -7.34 -7.24
N LYS A 120 -9.98 -8.36 -6.64
CA LYS A 120 -10.62 -8.23 -5.32
C LYS A 120 -9.59 -8.02 -4.21
N ILE A 121 -8.42 -8.67 -4.26
CA ILE A 121 -7.29 -8.41 -3.35
C ILE A 121 -6.87 -6.93 -3.47
N ALA A 122 -6.66 -6.44 -4.68
CA ALA A 122 -6.32 -5.03 -4.91
C ALA A 122 -7.40 -4.08 -4.37
N ASN A 123 -8.69 -4.39 -4.63
CA ASN A 123 -9.84 -3.62 -4.15
C ASN A 123 -9.98 -3.60 -2.62
N ILE A 124 -9.55 -4.66 -1.91
CA ILE A 124 -9.50 -4.68 -0.44
C ILE A 124 -8.59 -3.56 0.07
N HIS A 125 -7.40 -3.45 -0.49
CA HIS A 125 -6.47 -2.39 -0.10
C HIS A 125 -6.93 -1.01 -0.59
N TYR A 126 -7.49 -0.91 -1.79
CA TYR A 126 -8.06 0.33 -2.30
C TYR A 126 -9.14 0.90 -1.37
N GLN A 127 -10.05 0.07 -0.87
CA GLN A 127 -11.11 0.49 0.07
C GLN A 127 -10.56 0.95 1.43
N GLN A 128 -9.38 0.50 1.80
CA GLN A 128 -8.73 0.85 3.06
C GLN A 128 -7.73 1.99 2.95
N MET A 129 -7.54 2.54 1.73
CA MET A 129 -6.66 3.71 1.55
C MET A 129 -7.10 4.89 2.40
N GLU A 130 -6.12 5.54 2.99
CA GLU A 130 -6.30 6.80 3.72
C GLU A 130 -5.76 7.98 2.89
N LYS A 131 -5.98 9.20 3.39
CA LYS A 131 -5.52 10.42 2.73
C LYS A 131 -3.98 10.46 2.62
N PRO A 132 -3.41 11.25 1.69
CA PRO A 132 -1.96 11.33 1.46
C PRO A 132 -1.13 11.68 2.69
N ASP A 133 -1.72 12.44 3.65
CA ASP A 133 -1.10 12.87 4.90
C ASP A 133 -1.12 11.80 6.03
N ARG A 134 -1.69 10.63 5.76
CA ARG A 134 -1.87 9.54 6.74
C ARG A 134 -1.10 8.28 6.37
N ASP A 135 -1.60 7.12 6.86
CA ASP A 135 -1.01 5.83 6.54
C ASP A 135 -1.19 5.48 5.06
N TYR A 136 -0.08 5.25 4.40
CA TYR A 136 -0.03 4.92 2.97
C TYR A 136 0.18 3.42 2.70
N THR A 137 0.21 2.59 3.74
CA THR A 137 0.48 1.15 3.60
C THR A 137 -0.52 0.47 2.67
N HIS A 138 -1.81 0.78 2.82
CA HIS A 138 -2.84 0.23 1.94
C HIS A 138 -2.74 0.78 0.51
N ALA A 139 -2.36 2.04 0.32
CA ALA A 139 -2.13 2.59 -1.02
C ALA A 139 -0.98 1.87 -1.74
N MET A 140 0.16 1.64 -1.06
CA MET A 140 1.28 0.88 -1.64
C MET A 140 0.91 -0.55 -1.99
N ARG A 141 0.17 -1.25 -1.11
CA ARG A 141 -0.30 -2.61 -1.40
C ARG A 141 -1.29 -2.64 -2.56
N ALA A 142 -2.22 -1.67 -2.62
CA ALA A 142 -3.14 -1.55 -3.74
C ALA A 142 -2.39 -1.35 -5.07
N GLU A 143 -1.36 -0.48 -5.09
CA GLU A 143 -0.49 -0.28 -6.25
C GLU A 143 0.15 -1.59 -6.71
N GLU A 144 0.75 -2.33 -5.78
CA GLU A 144 1.38 -3.62 -6.05
C GLU A 144 0.38 -4.64 -6.62
N GLU A 145 -0.78 -4.80 -5.98
CA GLU A 145 -1.76 -5.81 -6.37
C GLU A 145 -2.47 -5.47 -7.70
N TYR A 146 -2.69 -4.17 -8.04
CA TYR A 146 -3.15 -3.80 -9.38
C TYR A 146 -2.08 -4.01 -10.45
N ARG A 147 -0.81 -3.73 -10.15
CA ARG A 147 0.30 -4.07 -11.06
C ARG A 147 0.37 -5.57 -11.31
N ASN A 148 0.22 -6.38 -10.27
CA ASN A 148 0.16 -7.84 -10.37
C ASN A 148 -0.98 -8.31 -11.28
N LEU A 149 -2.18 -7.73 -11.15
CA LEU A 149 -3.30 -8.01 -12.05
C LEU A 149 -2.94 -7.76 -13.52
N ILE A 150 -2.37 -6.60 -13.81
CA ILE A 150 -2.05 -6.19 -15.19
C ILE A 150 -0.93 -7.04 -15.78
N LEU A 151 0.09 -7.40 -14.98
CA LEU A 151 1.26 -8.17 -15.42
C LEU A 151 0.97 -9.66 -15.56
N GLN A 152 0.18 -10.23 -14.64
CA GLN A 152 -0.12 -11.66 -14.64
C GLN A 152 -1.27 -12.04 -15.60
N TYR A 153 -2.20 -11.11 -15.83
CA TYR A 153 -3.41 -11.36 -16.64
C TYR A 153 -3.62 -10.31 -17.73
N PRO A 154 -2.62 -10.02 -18.60
CA PRO A 154 -2.62 -8.85 -19.51
C PRO A 154 -3.81 -8.79 -20.45
N ASP A 155 -4.33 -9.94 -20.89
CA ASP A 155 -5.46 -10.04 -21.84
C ASP A 155 -6.82 -10.16 -21.14
N ASN A 156 -6.89 -10.04 -19.81
CA ASN A 156 -8.14 -10.18 -19.09
C ASN A 156 -9.00 -8.91 -19.21
N LYS A 157 -10.31 -9.12 -19.33
CA LYS A 157 -11.32 -8.03 -19.42
C LYS A 157 -11.32 -7.07 -18.23
N LEU A 158 -10.72 -7.44 -17.10
CA LEU A 158 -10.62 -6.65 -15.87
C LEU A 158 -9.40 -5.69 -15.89
N VAL A 159 -8.47 -5.86 -16.83
CA VAL A 159 -7.25 -5.02 -16.91
C VAL A 159 -7.56 -3.53 -17.10
N PRO A 160 -8.52 -3.11 -17.93
CA PRO A 160 -8.86 -1.68 -18.05
C PRO A 160 -9.33 -1.07 -16.72
N GLU A 161 -10.14 -1.80 -15.93
CA GLU A 161 -10.53 -1.37 -14.58
C GLU A 161 -9.29 -1.32 -13.65
N GLY A 162 -8.44 -2.34 -13.68
CA GLY A 162 -7.20 -2.38 -12.92
C GLY A 162 -6.29 -1.19 -13.21
N LYS A 163 -6.11 -0.82 -14.49
CA LYS A 163 -5.33 0.36 -14.89
C LYS A 163 -5.91 1.67 -14.37
N GLN A 164 -7.24 1.83 -14.44
CA GLN A 164 -7.89 3.02 -13.90
C GLN A 164 -7.69 3.13 -12.38
N ARG A 165 -7.92 2.04 -11.64
CA ARG A 165 -7.71 2.02 -10.19
C ARG A 165 -6.24 2.22 -9.82
N LEU A 166 -5.32 1.67 -10.60
CA LEU A 166 -3.88 1.91 -10.42
C LEU A 166 -3.55 3.40 -10.56
N ALA A 167 -4.09 4.09 -11.57
CA ALA A 167 -3.89 5.53 -11.74
C ALA A 167 -4.45 6.32 -10.54
N GLU A 168 -5.61 5.94 -10.01
CA GLU A 168 -6.21 6.55 -8.82
C GLU A 168 -5.33 6.35 -7.56
N VAL A 169 -4.75 5.17 -7.39
CA VAL A 169 -3.81 4.89 -6.28
C VAL A 169 -2.52 5.68 -6.44
N GLN A 170 -1.98 5.72 -7.66
CA GLN A 170 -0.75 6.47 -7.96
C GLN A 170 -0.93 7.97 -7.79
N GLU A 171 -2.12 8.51 -8.02
CA GLU A 171 -2.45 9.91 -7.69
C GLU A 171 -2.26 10.20 -6.19
N VAL A 172 -2.78 9.33 -5.32
CA VAL A 172 -2.67 9.48 -3.86
C VAL A 172 -1.22 9.36 -3.37
N LEU A 173 -0.47 8.41 -3.92
CA LEU A 173 0.94 8.20 -3.57
C LEU A 173 1.82 9.36 -4.06
N ALA A 174 1.53 9.87 -5.27
CA ALA A 174 2.23 11.01 -5.84
C ALA A 174 2.00 12.29 -5.04
N GLU A 175 0.75 12.56 -4.67
CA GLU A 175 0.39 13.70 -3.81
C GLU A 175 1.16 13.67 -2.49
N ARG A 176 1.24 12.50 -1.85
CA ARG A 176 2.03 12.32 -0.62
C ARG A 176 3.50 12.68 -0.83
N GLU A 177 4.14 12.12 -1.85
CA GLU A 177 5.56 12.39 -2.12
C GLU A 177 5.81 13.85 -2.51
N PHE A 178 4.87 14.45 -3.25
CA PHE A 178 4.90 15.87 -3.61
C PHE A 178 4.84 16.76 -2.35
N GLU A 179 3.90 16.54 -1.44
CA GLU A 179 3.79 17.28 -0.20
C GLU A 179 5.04 17.16 0.68
N ILE A 180 5.66 15.98 0.72
CA ILE A 180 6.95 15.77 1.41
C ILE A 180 8.06 16.58 0.71
N GLY A 181 8.11 16.55 -0.62
CA GLY A 181 9.09 17.32 -1.40
C GLY A 181 8.93 18.83 -1.18
N ARG A 182 7.70 19.32 -1.22
CA ARG A 182 7.35 20.72 -0.93
C ARG A 182 7.73 21.12 0.49
N PHE A 183 7.49 20.28 1.48
CA PHE A 183 7.90 20.51 2.86
C PHE A 183 9.42 20.70 2.98
N TYR A 184 10.22 19.82 2.35
CA TYR A 184 11.68 19.97 2.36
C TYR A 184 12.15 21.21 1.62
N TYR A 185 11.50 21.57 0.51
CA TYR A 185 11.80 22.82 -0.20
C TYR A 185 11.59 24.04 0.70
N MET A 186 10.44 24.14 1.38
CA MET A 186 10.14 25.22 2.32
C MET A 186 11.12 25.27 3.50
N ARG A 187 11.66 24.14 3.91
CA ARG A 187 12.71 24.01 4.92
C ARG A 187 14.11 24.30 4.39
N GLN A 188 14.24 24.66 3.10
CA GLN A 188 15.52 24.89 2.42
C GLN A 188 16.48 23.70 2.45
N SER A 189 15.93 22.49 2.63
CA SER A 189 16.66 21.23 2.51
C SER A 189 16.60 20.75 1.06
N TYR A 190 17.27 21.48 0.16
CA TYR A 190 17.10 21.28 -1.28
C TYR A 190 17.51 19.89 -1.79
N PRO A 191 18.60 19.25 -1.32
CA PRO A 191 18.88 17.88 -1.75
C PRO A 191 17.78 16.89 -1.39
N ALA A 192 17.12 17.05 -0.24
CA ALA A 192 15.98 16.20 0.14
C ALA A 192 14.73 16.53 -0.69
N ALA A 193 14.48 17.81 -0.97
CA ALA A 193 13.40 18.25 -1.85
C ALA A 193 13.58 17.69 -3.27
N ILE A 194 14.78 17.83 -3.84
CA ILE A 194 15.14 17.29 -5.16
C ILE A 194 14.88 15.79 -5.21
N ALA A 195 15.36 15.01 -4.23
CA ALA A 195 15.19 13.56 -4.22
C ALA A 195 13.70 13.17 -4.23
N ARG A 196 12.87 13.83 -3.44
CA ARG A 196 11.42 13.56 -3.37
C ARG A 196 10.68 13.98 -4.63
N LEU A 197 10.91 15.22 -5.09
CA LEU A 197 10.26 15.74 -6.29
C LEU A 197 10.68 14.97 -7.55
N GLN A 198 11.97 14.58 -7.64
CA GLN A 198 12.43 13.70 -8.72
C GLN A 198 11.71 12.34 -8.68
N SER A 199 11.55 11.77 -7.49
CA SER A 199 10.78 10.52 -7.33
C SER A 199 9.34 10.66 -7.81
N VAL A 200 8.65 11.78 -7.52
CA VAL A 200 7.28 12.04 -8.01
C VAL A 200 7.23 11.99 -9.54
N VAL A 201 8.07 12.77 -10.20
CA VAL A 201 7.97 12.94 -11.66
C VAL A 201 8.46 11.71 -12.45
N ASP A 202 9.29 10.89 -11.84
CA ASP A 202 9.80 9.67 -12.48
C ASP A 202 8.87 8.47 -12.24
N ARG A 203 8.26 8.35 -11.04
CA ARG A 203 7.36 7.24 -10.71
C ARG A 203 5.93 7.46 -11.16
N TYR A 204 5.46 8.72 -11.15
CA TYR A 204 4.05 9.05 -11.32
C TYR A 204 3.82 10.08 -12.44
N PRO A 205 4.18 9.78 -13.70
CA PRO A 205 4.07 10.74 -14.81
C PRO A 205 2.64 11.10 -15.20
N LEU A 206 1.63 10.40 -14.64
CA LEU A 206 0.21 10.69 -14.84
C LEU A 206 -0.41 11.50 -13.68
N TYR A 207 0.37 11.82 -12.67
CA TYR A 207 -0.05 12.62 -11.53
C TYR A 207 -0.57 14.00 -11.96
N SER A 208 -1.67 14.45 -11.36
CA SER A 208 -2.33 15.71 -11.74
C SER A 208 -1.48 16.95 -11.47
N GLY A 209 -0.63 16.92 -10.44
CA GLY A 209 0.32 17.99 -10.09
C GLY A 209 1.74 17.75 -10.57
N ALA A 210 1.95 16.94 -11.63
CA ALA A 210 3.28 16.64 -12.13
C ALA A 210 4.02 17.87 -12.67
N ASP A 211 3.32 18.80 -13.28
CA ASP A 211 3.85 20.09 -13.75
C ASP A 211 4.31 20.97 -12.57
N GLU A 212 3.53 21.03 -11.50
CA GLU A 212 3.90 21.76 -10.27
C GLU A 212 5.11 21.11 -9.60
N ALA A 213 5.14 19.76 -9.54
CA ALA A 213 6.29 19.04 -9.01
C ALA A 213 7.56 19.30 -9.81
N LEU A 214 7.48 19.32 -11.14
CA LEU A 214 8.59 19.68 -12.03
C LEU A 214 9.02 21.12 -11.84
N TYR A 215 8.08 22.04 -11.72
CA TYR A 215 8.39 23.46 -11.52
C TYR A 215 9.12 23.66 -10.19
N LEU A 216 8.62 23.07 -9.11
CA LEU A 216 9.26 23.14 -7.80
C LEU A 216 10.63 22.42 -7.78
N LEU A 217 10.78 21.35 -8.54
CA LEU A 217 12.06 20.65 -8.73
C LEU A 217 13.10 21.56 -9.40
N GLY A 218 12.71 22.24 -10.47
CA GLY A 218 13.55 23.25 -11.13
C GLY A 218 13.98 24.37 -10.18
N GLN A 219 13.04 24.91 -9.40
CA GLN A 219 13.32 25.91 -8.38
C GLN A 219 14.25 25.39 -7.28
N ALA A 220 14.12 24.12 -6.87
CA ALA A 220 15.01 23.52 -5.87
C ALA A 220 16.46 23.42 -6.37
N TYR A 221 16.66 23.08 -7.64
CA TYR A 221 17.98 23.12 -8.26
C TYR A 221 18.54 24.54 -8.35
N GLU A 222 17.73 25.54 -8.70
CA GLU A 222 18.18 26.94 -8.74
C GLU A 222 18.54 27.47 -7.34
N ALA A 223 17.78 27.10 -6.33
CA ALA A 223 18.08 27.45 -4.96
C ALA A 223 19.40 26.82 -4.48
N GLU A 224 19.69 25.57 -4.87
CA GLU A 224 20.99 24.95 -4.61
C GLU A 224 22.12 25.67 -5.36
N ILE A 225 21.91 26.14 -6.61
CA ILE A 225 22.87 26.97 -7.34
C ILE A 225 23.21 28.25 -6.54
N ALA A 226 22.19 28.90 -5.98
CA ALA A 226 22.40 30.08 -5.16
C ALA A 226 23.25 29.83 -3.90
N LEU A 227 23.02 28.67 -3.25
CA LEU A 227 23.84 28.22 -2.12
C LEU A 227 25.28 27.92 -2.54
N VAL A 228 25.49 27.22 -3.67
CA VAL A 228 26.81 26.88 -4.20
C VAL A 228 27.62 28.13 -4.54
N ARG A 229 26.98 29.15 -5.11
CA ARG A 229 27.65 30.45 -5.40
C ARG A 229 28.22 31.11 -4.14
N GLY A 230 27.55 30.97 -3.00
CA GLY A 230 28.00 31.50 -1.71
C GLY A 230 29.08 30.67 -1.01
N ARG A 231 29.33 29.43 -1.43
CA ARG A 231 30.33 28.53 -0.81
C ARG A 231 31.75 28.90 -1.25
N GLN A 232 32.70 28.77 -0.32
CA GLN A 232 34.11 28.96 -0.60
C GLN A 232 34.73 27.60 -1.00
N ILE A 233 34.64 27.27 -2.29
CA ILE A 233 35.20 26.10 -2.91
C ILE A 233 36.00 26.51 -4.15
N GLN A 234 36.87 25.64 -4.66
CA GLN A 234 37.65 25.88 -5.85
C GLN A 234 36.75 26.31 -7.03
N GLU A 235 37.08 27.37 -7.75
CA GLU A 235 36.25 27.96 -8.81
C GLU A 235 35.92 26.94 -9.94
N ALA A 236 36.90 26.09 -10.33
CA ALA A 236 36.66 25.06 -11.33
C ALA A 236 35.60 24.02 -10.86
N ALA A 237 35.62 23.64 -9.60
CA ALA A 237 34.62 22.74 -9.01
C ALA A 237 33.24 23.41 -8.87
N LYS A 238 33.25 24.69 -8.46
CA LYS A 238 32.03 25.52 -8.37
C LYS A 238 31.35 25.63 -9.73
N SER A 239 32.09 25.96 -10.79
CA SER A 239 31.56 26.12 -12.14
C SER A 239 30.94 24.81 -12.66
N ARG A 240 31.60 23.67 -12.48
CA ARG A 240 31.07 22.36 -12.89
C ARG A 240 29.77 22.03 -12.13
N LEU A 241 29.73 22.27 -10.83
CA LEU A 241 28.54 21.99 -10.03
C LEU A 241 27.38 22.89 -10.44
N ILE A 242 27.61 24.20 -10.65
CA ILE A 242 26.60 25.12 -11.14
C ILE A 242 26.09 24.69 -12.52
N GLU A 243 26.97 24.29 -13.43
CA GLU A 243 26.61 23.81 -14.76
C GLU A 243 25.69 22.58 -14.68
N ASN A 244 26.05 21.58 -13.87
CA ASN A 244 25.24 20.37 -13.67
C ASN A 244 23.87 20.71 -13.07
N LEU A 245 23.83 21.53 -12.04
CA LEU A 245 22.57 21.95 -11.42
C LEU A 245 21.71 22.76 -12.39
N THR A 246 22.33 23.65 -13.20
CA THR A 246 21.61 24.40 -14.25
C THR A 246 21.03 23.49 -15.29
N LYS A 247 21.77 22.47 -15.74
CA LYS A 247 21.27 21.46 -16.68
C LYS A 247 20.10 20.67 -16.10
N ASN A 248 20.16 20.29 -14.82
CA ASN A 248 19.08 19.57 -14.16
C ASN A 248 17.83 20.45 -13.98
N ALA A 249 18.01 21.73 -13.60
CA ALA A 249 16.91 22.69 -13.52
C ALA A 249 16.24 22.89 -14.88
N ALA A 250 17.05 23.09 -15.93
CA ALA A 250 16.54 23.21 -17.30
C ALA A 250 15.79 21.95 -17.74
N GLY A 251 16.32 20.76 -17.45
CA GLY A 251 15.66 19.50 -17.74
C GLY A 251 14.29 19.32 -17.08
N ALA A 252 14.12 19.85 -15.86
CA ALA A 252 12.83 19.87 -15.18
C ALA A 252 11.83 20.81 -15.90
N TYR A 253 12.25 22.02 -16.24
CA TYR A 253 11.42 22.98 -16.99
C TYR A 253 11.11 22.49 -18.41
N ASP A 254 12.08 21.90 -19.11
CA ASP A 254 11.89 21.30 -20.43
C ASP A 254 10.80 20.22 -20.44
N LYS A 255 10.77 19.40 -19.40
CA LYS A 255 9.73 18.37 -19.25
C LYS A 255 8.33 18.99 -19.12
N ILE A 256 8.18 20.17 -18.50
CA ILE A 256 6.89 20.87 -18.44
C ILE A 256 6.46 21.22 -19.87
N LEU A 257 7.32 21.87 -20.66
CA LEU A 257 6.97 22.31 -22.01
C LEU A 257 6.74 21.14 -22.97
N THR A 258 7.46 20.06 -22.83
CA THR A 258 7.43 18.93 -23.77
C THR A 258 6.43 17.84 -23.40
N ARG A 259 6.15 17.63 -22.11
CA ARG A 259 5.25 16.56 -21.63
C ARG A 259 3.89 17.09 -21.19
N TYR A 260 3.85 18.30 -20.59
CA TYR A 260 2.65 18.94 -20.04
C TYR A 260 2.36 20.33 -20.66
N PRO A 261 2.29 20.45 -22.00
CA PRO A 261 2.29 21.74 -22.69
C PRO A 261 1.00 22.55 -22.55
N LEU A 262 -0.03 22.04 -21.89
CA LEU A 262 -1.32 22.72 -21.72
C LEU A 262 -1.56 23.16 -20.27
N THR A 263 -0.58 23.02 -19.37
CA THR A 263 -0.70 23.41 -17.98
C THR A 263 -0.36 24.89 -17.77
N ASP A 264 -0.79 25.43 -16.64
CA ASP A 264 -0.56 26.84 -16.28
C ASP A 264 0.92 27.17 -16.05
N ARG A 265 1.77 26.14 -15.85
CA ARG A 265 3.21 26.30 -15.60
C ARG A 265 4.07 26.54 -16.83
N VAL A 266 3.50 26.47 -18.03
CA VAL A 266 4.26 26.61 -19.29
C VAL A 266 4.89 27.99 -19.43
N GLU A 267 4.19 29.07 -19.09
CA GLU A 267 4.71 30.44 -19.16
C GLU A 267 5.82 30.65 -18.12
N ASP A 268 5.61 30.19 -16.89
CA ASP A 268 6.60 30.25 -15.81
C ASP A 268 7.87 29.49 -16.18
N ALA A 269 7.74 28.25 -16.66
CA ALA A 269 8.87 27.42 -17.08
C ALA A 269 9.66 28.02 -18.25
N THR A 270 8.96 28.63 -19.20
CA THR A 270 9.58 29.37 -20.32
C THR A 270 10.41 30.54 -19.81
N ALA A 271 9.87 31.34 -18.91
CA ALA A 271 10.58 32.47 -18.30
C ALA A 271 11.83 32.00 -17.52
N ARG A 272 11.74 30.88 -16.81
CA ARG A 272 12.90 30.30 -16.08
C ARG A 272 13.98 29.79 -17.01
N LEU A 273 13.65 29.09 -18.11
CA LEU A 273 14.62 28.66 -19.12
C LEU A 273 15.36 29.84 -19.75
N GLN A 274 14.64 30.91 -20.10
CA GLN A 274 15.24 32.13 -20.62
C GLN A 274 16.19 32.78 -19.59
N ALA A 275 15.80 32.84 -18.32
CA ALA A 275 16.64 33.35 -17.24
C ALA A 275 17.92 32.52 -17.02
N LEU A 276 17.84 31.22 -17.24
CA LEU A 276 18.97 30.29 -17.19
C LEU A 276 19.80 30.27 -18.48
N HIS A 277 19.45 31.07 -19.49
CA HIS A 277 20.05 31.08 -20.83
C HIS A 277 20.05 29.70 -21.51
N GLN A 278 18.98 28.93 -21.28
CA GLN A 278 18.78 27.61 -21.87
C GLN A 278 17.81 27.68 -23.04
N PRO A 279 17.88 26.75 -24.02
CA PRO A 279 16.95 26.70 -25.12
C PRO A 279 15.53 26.42 -24.61
N VAL A 280 14.54 27.01 -25.29
CA VAL A 280 13.11 26.77 -24.98
C VAL A 280 12.57 25.77 -26.01
N PRO A 281 12.28 24.52 -25.61
CA PRO A 281 11.77 23.52 -26.52
C PRO A 281 10.31 23.80 -26.88
N LYS A 282 9.88 23.27 -28.04
CA LYS A 282 8.47 23.31 -28.46
C LYS A 282 7.84 21.93 -28.28
N ALA A 283 6.62 21.91 -27.78
CA ALA A 283 5.84 20.69 -27.69
C ALA A 283 5.54 20.11 -29.08
N THR A 284 5.55 18.80 -29.19
CA THR A 284 5.07 18.10 -30.39
C THR A 284 3.55 18.04 -30.40
N ALA A 285 2.96 17.90 -31.60
CA ALA A 285 1.49 17.77 -31.73
C ALA A 285 0.96 16.55 -30.94
N GLU A 286 1.72 15.47 -30.88
CA GLU A 286 1.40 14.26 -30.12
C GLU A 286 1.41 14.51 -28.61
N ALA A 287 2.40 15.27 -28.10
CA ALA A 287 2.45 15.64 -26.69
C ALA A 287 1.26 16.50 -26.30
N ILE A 288 0.90 17.47 -27.14
CA ILE A 288 -0.28 18.31 -26.94
C ILE A 288 -1.56 17.47 -26.91
N ALA A 289 -1.75 16.58 -27.92
CA ALA A 289 -2.93 15.73 -27.98
C ALA A 289 -3.03 14.79 -26.76
N ARG A 290 -1.90 14.20 -26.33
CA ARG A 290 -1.85 13.34 -25.15
C ARG A 290 -2.17 14.10 -23.87
N ASN A 291 -1.54 15.24 -23.62
CA ASN A 291 -1.80 16.04 -22.44
C ASN A 291 -3.25 16.54 -22.43
N LYS A 292 -3.80 16.93 -23.60
CA LYS A 292 -5.21 17.29 -23.70
C LYS A 292 -6.14 16.15 -23.32
N ALA A 293 -5.90 14.95 -23.79
CA ALA A 293 -6.71 13.78 -23.45
C ALA A 293 -6.65 13.45 -21.95
N GLU A 294 -5.47 13.58 -21.34
CA GLU A 294 -5.28 13.40 -19.91
C GLU A 294 -6.07 14.45 -19.11
N GLU A 295 -5.95 15.74 -19.44
CA GLU A 295 -6.68 16.83 -18.78
C GLU A 295 -8.21 16.70 -18.95
N ASP A 296 -8.67 16.46 -20.18
CA ASP A 296 -10.10 16.30 -20.48
C ASP A 296 -10.71 15.09 -19.73
N SER A 297 -9.90 14.09 -19.37
CA SER A 297 -10.35 12.90 -18.65
C SER A 297 -10.49 13.10 -17.14
N ARG A 298 -9.84 14.12 -16.58
CA ARG A 298 -9.88 14.48 -15.17
C ARG A 298 -11.22 15.12 -14.82
N HIS A 299 -11.72 14.83 -13.64
CA HIS A 299 -12.94 15.43 -13.14
C HIS A 299 -12.60 16.33 -11.96
N ALA A 300 -12.77 17.64 -12.13
CA ALA A 300 -12.68 18.54 -11.00
C ALA A 300 -13.73 18.15 -9.94
N SER A 301 -13.29 17.89 -8.73
CA SER A 301 -14.21 17.72 -7.62
C SER A 301 -14.99 19.01 -7.41
N GLY A 302 -16.33 18.93 -7.42
CA GLY A 302 -17.18 20.12 -7.24
C GLY A 302 -16.87 20.80 -5.90
N MET A 303 -17.11 22.11 -5.82
CA MET A 303 -16.84 22.93 -4.62
C MET A 303 -17.42 22.33 -3.33
N MET A 304 -18.56 21.65 -3.39
CA MET A 304 -19.18 20.92 -2.28
C MET A 304 -18.36 19.70 -1.84
N SER A 305 -17.67 19.06 -2.77
CA SER A 305 -16.79 17.92 -2.50
C SER A 305 -15.55 18.35 -1.71
N HIS A 306 -14.97 19.51 -2.00
CA HIS A 306 -13.84 20.06 -1.23
C HIS A 306 -14.23 20.38 0.22
N VAL A 307 -15.41 20.99 0.44
CA VAL A 307 -15.90 21.30 1.79
C VAL A 307 -16.17 20.05 2.60
N LEU A 308 -16.79 19.03 1.99
CA LEU A 308 -17.09 17.75 2.64
C LEU A 308 -15.90 16.79 2.65
N GLY A 309 -14.92 16.99 1.79
CA GLY A 309 -13.71 16.17 1.67
C GLY A 309 -12.89 16.14 2.97
N GLY A 310 -12.90 17.23 3.74
CA GLY A 310 -12.27 17.30 5.06
C GLY A 310 -12.77 16.21 6.04
N PHE A 311 -14.03 15.83 5.93
CA PHE A 311 -14.69 14.85 6.80
C PHE A 311 -14.65 13.41 6.24
N LYS A 312 -14.29 13.22 4.96
CA LYS A 312 -14.17 11.88 4.38
C LYS A 312 -12.87 11.21 4.86
N LYS A 313 -12.95 9.93 5.19
CA LYS A 313 -11.79 9.12 5.56
C LYS A 313 -10.94 8.78 4.33
N HIS A 314 -11.58 8.53 3.20
CA HIS A 314 -10.93 8.14 1.95
C HIS A 314 -10.32 9.34 1.22
N PRO A 315 -9.23 9.13 0.45
CA PRO A 315 -8.63 10.18 -0.37
C PRO A 315 -9.56 10.64 -1.49
N ASP A 316 -9.32 11.85 -1.99
CA ASP A 316 -9.97 12.34 -3.21
C ASP A 316 -9.14 11.91 -4.43
N VAL A 317 -9.70 11.09 -5.28
CA VAL A 317 -9.08 10.58 -6.51
C VAL A 317 -9.71 11.16 -7.78
N ALA A 318 -10.52 12.22 -7.63
CA ALA A 318 -11.25 12.79 -8.74
C ALA A 318 -10.34 13.39 -9.83
N LEU A 319 -9.15 13.83 -9.46
CA LEU A 319 -8.14 14.39 -10.36
C LEU A 319 -7.29 13.33 -11.08
N ALA A 320 -7.37 12.06 -10.68
CA ALA A 320 -6.67 10.98 -11.38
C ALA A 320 -7.16 10.89 -12.84
N THR A 321 -6.22 10.78 -13.76
CA THR A 321 -6.54 10.62 -15.19
C THR A 321 -7.23 9.27 -15.45
N LYS A 322 -8.18 9.26 -16.38
CA LYS A 322 -8.83 8.02 -16.84
C LYS A 322 -8.23 7.46 -18.13
N VAL A 323 -7.23 8.14 -18.66
CA VAL A 323 -6.52 7.74 -19.89
C VAL A 323 -5.02 7.73 -19.63
N GLY A 324 -4.30 7.00 -20.44
CA GLY A 324 -2.86 6.81 -20.31
C GLY A 324 -2.50 5.45 -19.72
N GLU A 325 -1.23 5.13 -19.78
CA GLU A 325 -0.68 3.87 -19.25
C GLU A 325 0.06 4.15 -17.94
N PRO A 326 -0.48 3.75 -16.79
CA PRO A 326 0.19 3.93 -15.52
C PRO A 326 1.48 3.07 -15.49
N PRO A 327 2.58 3.57 -14.90
CA PRO A 327 3.81 2.82 -14.78
C PRO A 327 3.61 1.54 -13.98
N LEU A 328 4.10 0.42 -14.54
CA LEU A 328 4.03 -0.90 -13.92
C LEU A 328 5.29 -1.28 -13.14
N THR A 329 6.38 -0.53 -13.35
CA THR A 329 7.66 -0.75 -12.67
C THR A 329 8.13 0.54 -12.05
N ASP A 330 8.77 0.43 -10.90
CA ASP A 330 9.37 1.58 -10.24
C ASP A 330 10.75 1.87 -10.83
N PRO A 331 11.05 3.16 -11.13
CA PRO A 331 12.39 3.59 -11.42
C PRO A 331 13.30 3.42 -10.20
N GLN A 332 14.62 3.49 -10.41
CA GLN A 332 15.57 3.45 -9.30
C GLN A 332 15.29 4.61 -8.33
N PRO A 333 15.20 4.34 -7.02
CA PRO A 333 14.93 5.39 -6.05
C PRO A 333 16.08 6.39 -5.98
N VAL A 334 15.75 7.67 -6.04
CA VAL A 334 16.68 8.77 -5.84
C VAL A 334 16.65 9.17 -4.37
N ASN A 335 17.81 9.10 -3.70
CA ASN A 335 17.93 9.48 -2.30
C ASN A 335 18.65 10.82 -2.13
N ALA A 336 18.32 11.57 -1.09
CA ALA A 336 19.02 12.82 -0.78
C ALA A 336 20.54 12.61 -0.60
N ARG A 337 20.94 11.45 -0.08
CA ARG A 337 22.35 11.07 0.05
C ARG A 337 23.03 10.98 -1.32
N ASP A 338 22.37 10.40 -2.31
CA ASP A 338 22.90 10.24 -3.67
C ASP A 338 23.06 11.62 -4.33
N ILE A 339 22.12 12.53 -4.14
CA ILE A 339 22.22 13.91 -4.61
C ILE A 339 23.43 14.62 -4.00
N VAL A 340 23.64 14.51 -2.68
CA VAL A 340 24.79 15.09 -2.00
C VAL A 340 26.10 14.45 -2.45
N GLN A 341 26.12 13.13 -2.64
CA GLN A 341 27.29 12.41 -3.13
C GLN A 341 27.65 12.84 -4.55
N GLN A 342 26.69 12.89 -5.48
CA GLN A 342 26.90 13.40 -6.84
C GLN A 342 27.47 14.83 -6.85
N ALA A 343 26.93 15.70 -5.99
CA ALA A 343 27.45 17.05 -5.83
C ALA A 343 28.92 17.04 -5.35
N SER A 344 29.27 16.18 -4.39
CA SER A 344 30.63 16.06 -3.87
C SER A 344 31.61 15.47 -4.89
N GLU A 345 31.18 14.48 -5.67
CA GLU A 345 31.96 13.88 -6.77
C GLU A 345 32.24 14.91 -7.88
N ALA A 346 31.23 15.71 -8.24
CA ALA A 346 31.40 16.83 -9.18
C ALA A 346 32.43 17.84 -8.69
N MET A 347 32.44 18.15 -7.37
CA MET A 347 33.45 19.00 -6.76
C MET A 347 34.86 18.42 -6.83
N LEU A 348 35.01 17.10 -6.73
CA LEU A 348 36.31 16.42 -6.79
C LEU A 348 36.77 16.17 -8.23
N GLY A 349 35.99 16.54 -9.24
CA GLY A 349 36.32 16.33 -10.66
C GLY A 349 36.22 14.87 -11.08
N LYS A 350 35.57 14.01 -10.29
CA LYS A 350 35.26 12.64 -10.70
C LYS A 350 34.13 12.67 -11.72
N PRO A 351 34.17 11.85 -12.80
CA PRO A 351 33.02 11.73 -13.69
C PRO A 351 31.83 11.23 -12.85
N SER A 352 30.67 11.85 -13.02
CA SER A 352 29.42 11.42 -12.39
C SER A 352 29.18 9.96 -12.69
N SER A 353 29.13 9.12 -11.64
CA SER A 353 28.75 7.70 -11.74
C SER A 353 27.23 7.56 -11.85
N GLY A 354 26.63 8.35 -12.72
CA GLY A 354 25.23 8.24 -13.10
C GLY A 354 25.03 7.02 -13.98
N GLY A 355 24.66 5.94 -13.36
CA GLY A 355 24.48 4.62 -13.96
C GLY A 355 25.55 3.67 -13.45
N LYS A 356 25.12 2.68 -12.68
CA LYS A 356 25.94 1.50 -12.39
C LYS A 356 26.12 0.68 -13.69
N GLU A 357 26.90 1.18 -14.64
CA GLU A 357 27.76 0.29 -15.39
C GLU A 357 28.92 0.00 -14.45
N SER A 358 28.90 -1.14 -13.85
CA SER A 358 30.10 -1.74 -13.27
C SER A 358 31.09 -1.90 -14.39
N VAL A 359 31.95 -0.88 -14.61
CA VAL A 359 33.14 -1.05 -15.38
C VAL A 359 33.99 -2.03 -14.58
N ALA A 360 33.89 -3.31 -14.93
CA ALA A 360 34.86 -4.29 -14.51
C ALA A 360 36.21 -3.76 -15.02
N VAL A 361 37.07 -3.27 -14.11
CA VAL A 361 38.45 -3.00 -14.40
C VAL A 361 39.08 -4.37 -14.59
N GLU A 362 39.12 -4.82 -15.84
CA GLU A 362 39.90 -5.96 -16.23
C GLU A 362 41.37 -5.53 -16.11
N VAL A 363 42.00 -5.97 -15.04
CA VAL A 363 43.45 -5.86 -14.89
C VAL A 363 44.07 -6.79 -15.91
N VAL A 364 44.39 -6.24 -17.08
CA VAL A 364 45.21 -6.95 -18.09
C VAL A 364 46.59 -7.14 -17.47
N LYS A 365 46.84 -8.33 -16.89
CA LYS A 365 48.16 -8.83 -16.64
C LYS A 365 48.71 -9.33 -18.00
N ASP A 366 49.73 -8.68 -18.51
CA ASP A 366 50.54 -9.20 -19.60
C ASP A 366 50.99 -10.62 -19.28
N GLY A 367 50.51 -11.57 -20.05
CA GLY A 367 50.92 -12.98 -19.97
C GLY A 367 50.09 -13.80 -20.96
N THR A 368 50.77 -14.32 -21.96
CA THR A 368 50.40 -15.25 -23.04
C THR A 368 49.14 -16.08 -22.82
N PRO A 369 48.23 -16.19 -23.81
CA PRO A 369 47.02 -16.99 -23.70
C PRO A 369 47.30 -18.49 -23.80
N PRO A 370 46.74 -19.35 -22.96
CA PRO A 370 46.74 -20.79 -23.20
C PRO A 370 45.64 -21.15 -24.20
N ALA A 371 46.04 -21.94 -25.18
CA ALA A 371 45.18 -22.60 -26.14
C ALA A 371 44.29 -23.65 -25.41
N ASN A 372 43.05 -23.77 -25.87
CA ASN A 372 42.08 -24.82 -25.53
C ASN A 372 41.46 -24.80 -24.11
N ALA A 373 40.29 -24.16 -23.98
CA ALA A 373 39.31 -24.52 -22.98
C ALA A 373 38.08 -25.09 -23.67
N SER A 374 37.89 -26.39 -23.56
CA SER A 374 36.70 -27.13 -23.94
C SER A 374 35.56 -26.88 -22.93
N VAL A 375 34.36 -26.76 -23.45
CA VAL A 375 33.09 -26.60 -22.72
C VAL A 375 32.82 -27.84 -21.83
N PRO A 376 32.48 -27.68 -20.54
CA PRO A 376 32.08 -28.83 -19.73
C PRO A 376 30.59 -29.11 -19.90
N HIS A 377 30.29 -30.36 -20.26
CA HIS A 377 28.98 -30.98 -20.14
C HIS A 377 28.67 -31.30 -18.65
N SER A 378 27.42 -31.08 -18.27
CA SER A 378 26.85 -31.55 -17.02
C SER A 378 26.90 -33.07 -16.91
N ASP A 379 27.41 -33.59 -15.77
CA ASP A 379 27.00 -34.87 -15.26
C ASP A 379 27.09 -34.94 -13.72
N SER A 380 26.08 -35.57 -13.19
CA SER A 380 25.83 -35.75 -11.76
C SER A 380 26.79 -36.78 -11.14
N GLY A 381 27.47 -36.42 -10.06
CA GLY A 381 28.28 -37.34 -9.30
C GLY A 381 28.58 -36.84 -7.88
N ALA A 382 28.32 -37.69 -6.92
CA ALA A 382 28.45 -37.49 -5.47
C ALA A 382 29.85 -36.97 -5.06
N ILE A 383 29.86 -36.02 -4.09
CA ILE A 383 31.08 -35.45 -3.52
C ILE A 383 31.34 -36.06 -2.16
N ALA A 384 32.50 -36.68 -2.00
CA ALA A 384 33.11 -37.05 -0.73
C ALA A 384 33.88 -35.85 -0.14
N PRO A 385 34.00 -35.69 1.18
CA PRO A 385 34.63 -34.53 1.80
C PRO A 385 36.18 -34.64 1.76
N ALA A 386 36.85 -33.52 1.41
CA ALA A 386 38.28 -33.34 1.47
C ALA A 386 38.74 -32.65 2.77
N PRO A 387 40.01 -32.85 3.20
CA PRO A 387 40.43 -32.49 4.56
C PRO A 387 40.87 -31.04 4.71
N ASP A 388 40.83 -30.58 5.94
CA ASP A 388 41.25 -29.28 6.48
C ASP A 388 42.65 -28.85 6.06
N THR A 389 42.75 -27.61 5.53
CA THR A 389 44.00 -26.84 5.58
C THR A 389 43.75 -25.50 6.24
N THR A 390 44.36 -25.35 7.39
CA THR A 390 44.45 -24.15 8.22
C THR A 390 45.17 -23.03 7.49
N SER A 391 44.50 -21.91 7.25
CA SER A 391 45.09 -20.64 6.91
C SER A 391 45.20 -19.72 8.12
N PRO A 392 46.26 -18.90 8.25
CA PRO A 392 46.46 -18.09 9.44
C PRO A 392 45.49 -16.90 9.47
N ALA A 393 45.03 -16.58 10.68
CA ALA A 393 44.05 -15.54 10.97
C ALA A 393 44.57 -14.14 10.62
N ASP A 394 43.68 -13.35 9.98
CA ASP A 394 43.86 -11.92 9.70
C ASP A 394 43.77 -11.11 11.02
N PRO A 395 44.73 -10.24 11.34
CA PRO A 395 44.71 -9.50 12.62
C PRO A 395 43.70 -8.37 12.71
N ASN A 396 42.88 -8.13 11.65
CA ASN A 396 41.87 -7.07 11.60
C ASN A 396 40.42 -7.53 11.60
N GLU A 397 40.14 -8.78 11.93
CA GLU A 397 38.80 -9.31 12.04
C GLU A 397 38.13 -8.85 13.34
N LEU A 398 37.19 -7.93 13.27
CA LEU A 398 36.36 -7.49 14.40
C LEU A 398 35.39 -8.61 14.78
N LYS A 399 35.72 -9.32 15.88
CA LYS A 399 34.80 -10.28 16.49
C LYS A 399 33.73 -9.53 17.28
N PRO A 400 32.43 -9.85 17.06
CA PRO A 400 31.38 -9.26 17.89
C PRO A 400 31.50 -9.76 19.35
N ASN A 401 31.52 -8.81 20.26
CA ASN A 401 31.56 -9.06 21.70
C ASN A 401 30.12 -9.36 22.19
N VAL A 402 29.67 -10.59 21.94
CA VAL A 402 28.42 -11.12 22.49
C VAL A 402 28.75 -12.27 23.39
N PRO A 403 28.41 -12.25 24.70
CA PRO A 403 28.60 -13.41 25.58
C PRO A 403 27.74 -14.56 25.09
N ALA A 404 28.29 -15.78 25.10
CA ALA A 404 27.62 -17.00 24.71
C ALA A 404 26.33 -17.19 25.53
N ASP A 405 25.21 -17.09 24.92
CA ASP A 405 23.88 -17.21 25.52
C ASP A 405 23.56 -18.69 25.76
N ALA A 406 22.99 -18.98 26.92
CA ALA A 406 22.71 -20.31 27.47
C ALA A 406 21.52 -21.03 26.79
N ASN A 407 21.28 -20.79 25.50
CA ASN A 407 20.15 -21.37 24.72
C ASN A 407 20.57 -22.22 23.52
N GLU A 408 21.72 -22.88 23.59
CA GLU A 408 22.03 -23.91 22.59
C GLU A 408 21.25 -25.20 22.86
N LEU A 409 20.32 -25.54 22.00
CA LEU A 409 19.61 -26.82 21.99
C LEU A 409 20.60 -27.96 21.70
N LYS A 410 20.99 -28.68 22.76
CA LYS A 410 21.76 -29.92 22.64
C LYS A 410 20.87 -31.00 22.03
N VAL A 411 21.27 -31.53 20.88
CA VAL A 411 20.72 -32.75 20.30
C VAL A 411 20.98 -33.92 21.27
N ASN A 412 19.91 -34.51 21.80
CA ASN A 412 19.98 -35.66 22.72
C ASN A 412 20.10 -36.94 21.89
N THR A 413 21.27 -37.56 21.92
CA THR A 413 21.50 -38.95 21.49
C THR A 413 21.37 -39.88 22.67
N GLY A 414 20.40 -40.75 22.58
CA GLY A 414 19.84 -41.78 23.36
C GLY A 414 20.62 -42.48 24.51
N GLY A 415 19.84 -42.91 25.49
CA GLY A 415 20.22 -43.88 26.50
C GLY A 415 19.34 -43.82 27.73
N ASP A 416 18.39 -44.77 27.80
CA ASP A 416 17.79 -45.46 28.96
C ASP A 416 17.09 -44.71 30.12
N ASP A 417 15.79 -45.00 30.17
CA ASP A 417 14.96 -45.27 31.36
C ASP A 417 15.06 -44.39 32.60
N GLN A 418 14.04 -43.54 32.80
CA GLN A 418 13.22 -43.53 34.01
C GLN A 418 12.01 -42.59 33.87
N THR A 419 10.86 -43.16 34.11
CA THR A 419 9.52 -42.57 34.19
C THR A 419 9.45 -41.43 35.18
N ALA A 420 9.00 -40.23 34.74
CA ALA A 420 8.45 -39.20 35.61
C ALA A 420 7.08 -38.77 35.10
N PRO A 421 6.09 -38.49 35.97
CA PRO A 421 4.69 -38.37 35.63
C PRO A 421 4.36 -37.03 34.97
N ALA A 422 3.37 -37.05 34.06
CA ALA A 422 2.84 -35.93 33.33
C ALA A 422 2.15 -34.90 34.26
N PRO A 423 2.26 -33.59 33.96
CA PRO A 423 1.51 -32.57 34.69
C PRO A 423 0.02 -32.61 34.32
N PRO A 424 -0.89 -32.26 35.25
CA PRO A 424 -2.32 -32.37 35.05
C PRO A 424 -2.85 -31.30 34.10
N GLN A 425 -3.69 -31.74 33.17
CA GLN A 425 -4.53 -30.87 32.37
C GLN A 425 -5.65 -30.28 33.25
N VAL A 426 -5.78 -28.96 33.28
CA VAL A 426 -6.90 -28.28 33.90
C VAL A 426 -7.86 -27.81 32.80
N ASN A 427 -8.88 -28.62 32.55
CA ASN A 427 -10.12 -28.20 31.94
C ASN A 427 -11.14 -28.08 33.08
N GLU A 428 -11.54 -26.88 33.45
CA GLU A 428 -12.81 -26.69 34.16
C GLU A 428 -13.44 -25.36 33.78
N ILE A 429 -14.55 -25.50 33.07
CA ILE A 429 -15.63 -24.53 32.99
C ILE A 429 -16.48 -24.70 34.23
N GLY A 430 -16.59 -23.73 35.08
CA GLY A 430 -17.43 -23.73 36.26
C GLY A 430 -18.07 -22.38 36.49
N ASN A 431 -19.37 -22.33 36.26
CA ASN A 431 -20.31 -21.28 36.66
C ASN A 431 -20.39 -21.20 38.18
N ALA A 432 -20.50 -20.02 38.79
CA ALA A 432 -21.59 -19.57 39.67
C ALA A 432 -21.21 -18.44 40.66
N ALA A 433 -21.96 -17.40 40.57
CA ALA A 433 -22.73 -16.69 41.64
C ALA A 433 -22.02 -16.11 42.87
N ALA A 434 -22.18 -14.80 42.98
CA ALA A 434 -22.63 -14.00 44.14
C ALA A 434 -21.97 -14.13 45.52
N GLY A 435 -21.59 -12.98 46.08
CA GLY A 435 -21.47 -12.82 47.52
C GLY A 435 -20.52 -11.73 48.00
N SER A 436 -21.02 -10.57 48.14
CA SER A 436 -20.90 -9.51 49.18
C SER A 436 -19.69 -9.47 50.14
N ALA A 437 -19.27 -8.25 50.34
CA ALA A 437 -18.98 -7.54 51.57
C ALA A 437 -17.50 -7.32 52.01
N ALA A 438 -17.21 -6.07 52.03
CA ALA A 438 -16.76 -5.23 53.15
C ALA A 438 -15.27 -5.05 53.44
N SER A 439 -14.94 -3.76 53.41
CA SER A 439 -14.18 -2.94 54.38
C SER A 439 -12.64 -3.09 54.36
N SER A 440 -11.95 -2.08 54.29
CA SER A 440 -11.57 -0.83 54.97
C SER A 440 -10.07 -0.63 54.71
N SER A 441 -9.52 0.46 54.48
CA SER A 441 -9.37 1.74 55.06
C SER A 441 -8.06 2.37 54.61
N SER A 442 -8.12 3.63 54.28
CA SER A 442 -7.22 4.76 54.63
C SER A 442 -5.84 4.80 53.96
N SER A 443 -5.33 5.91 53.46
CA SER A 443 -5.47 7.33 53.79
C SER A 443 -4.79 8.22 52.77
N ASP A 444 -5.39 9.39 52.51
CA ASP A 444 -4.87 10.74 52.36
C ASP A 444 -3.68 10.99 51.39
N THR A 445 -3.73 11.97 50.47
CA THR A 445 -3.91 13.42 50.70
C THR A 445 -4.06 14.19 49.37
N ALA A 446 -4.96 15.19 49.41
CA ALA A 446 -4.94 16.48 48.76
C ALA A 446 -5.19 16.65 47.24
N ALA A 447 -6.39 17.12 46.97
CA ALA A 447 -6.74 18.04 45.88
C ALA A 447 -6.35 19.49 46.28
N PRO A 448 -6.39 20.52 45.36
CA PRO A 448 -7.67 21.01 44.87
C PRO A 448 -7.67 21.64 43.45
N GLY A 449 -8.86 21.89 42.92
CA GLY A 449 -9.06 22.91 41.90
C GLY A 449 -10.20 22.70 40.93
N THR A 450 -11.42 22.80 41.42
CA THR A 450 -12.65 22.93 40.63
C THR A 450 -12.72 24.28 39.90
N SER A 451 -13.17 24.29 38.65
CA SER A 451 -14.01 25.39 38.14
C SER A 451 -15.04 24.87 37.15
N THR A 452 -16.24 24.87 37.64
CA THR A 452 -17.50 24.73 36.90
C THR A 452 -17.77 25.99 36.09
N SER A 453 -18.20 25.90 34.83
CA SER A 453 -18.96 26.93 34.20
C SER A 453 -20.15 26.35 33.43
N LYS A 454 -21.29 26.89 33.76
CA LYS A 454 -22.67 26.53 33.43
C LYS A 454 -23.01 26.86 31.97
N HIS A 455 -23.79 25.95 31.38
CA HIS A 455 -24.57 26.18 30.17
C HIS A 455 -25.48 27.41 30.29
N LYS A 456 -25.50 28.22 29.24
CA LYS A 456 -26.61 29.13 28.90
C LYS A 456 -27.10 28.87 27.49
N LYS A 457 -28.35 28.34 27.42
CA LYS A 457 -29.20 28.35 26.23
C LYS A 457 -29.48 29.78 25.81
N LYS A 458 -29.38 30.11 24.54
CA LYS A 458 -30.05 31.24 23.92
C LYS A 458 -30.82 30.81 22.68
N LYS A 459 -32.11 31.24 22.72
CA LYS A 459 -33.18 31.07 21.72
C LYS A 459 -32.84 31.84 20.42
N GLY A 460 -33.45 31.33 19.31
CA GLY A 460 -33.36 31.86 17.97
C GLY A 460 -33.97 33.26 17.77
N ILE A 461 -33.58 33.82 16.63
CA ILE A 461 -34.31 34.92 15.99
C ILE A 461 -34.33 34.66 14.47
N HIS A 462 -35.53 34.74 13.95
CA HIS A 462 -35.92 34.69 12.53
C HIS A 462 -35.58 35.98 11.78
N LYS A 463 -35.54 35.84 10.43
CA LYS A 463 -35.77 36.86 9.38
C LYS A 463 -34.54 37.67 8.95
N VAL A 464 -34.29 37.99 7.72
CA VAL A 464 -35.11 38.28 6.51
C VAL A 464 -34.16 38.32 5.30
N ILE A 465 -34.58 37.80 4.13
CA ILE A 465 -34.08 38.12 2.81
C ILE A 465 -34.61 39.52 2.44
N PRO A 466 -33.93 40.41 1.62
CA PRO A 466 -33.95 40.24 0.17
C PRO A 466 -32.72 40.86 -0.60
N PHE A 467 -32.63 40.43 -1.83
CA PHE A 467 -32.08 40.82 -3.12
C PHE A 467 -30.80 40.14 -3.53
#